data_b571d5e6b3264273821f882b0a9b595d
#
_entry.id   b571d5e6b3264273821f882b0a9b595d
#
_cell.length_a   1.000
_cell.length_b   1.000
_cell.length_c   1.000
_cell.angle_alpha   90.00
_cell.angle_beta   90.00
_cell.angle_gamma   90.00
#
_symmetry.space_group_name_H-M   'P 1'
#
loop_
_entity.id
_entity.type
_entity.pdbx_description
1 polymer ?
#
loop_
_entity_poly.entity_id
_entity_poly.type
_entity_poly.pdbx_seq_one_letter_code
_entity_poly.pdbx_strand_id
1 'polypeptide(L)'
;MNRTYSIVWSAVRNMYVVASELARGHSKVKAQVCASETHSPNKKSEYGQIIKATRNVLACAVAAALGFFSPLAMADNQVSYADAQTHVLDESTPPMTYSGVEDGAALYVSGVATVGWQSTTVKGTGLVIETTGGGANAPDGGKYVSKAISIDHYAILELTDTEITTDSIYSLGISAADGSTLTLTDSTLNIGGNYGVMTLYTGSEVTLSNTIVEAANSSSAQVQQGSTLNVLDGSKITLAQGQINVVAGTTAADAGSTLNLSDSSVISAGTMSTIQGSNKADLNLTNATITHTNASGAAVQANNATTLDISGGNITSAGTGV
;
A
#
# COMPACT_ATOMS: atom_id res chain seq x y z
N MET A 1 -17.58 -32.41 -35.57
CA MET A 1 -18.13 -32.34 -34.20
C MET A 1 -18.88 -31.02 -34.05
N ASN A 2 -20.21 -31.09 -33.96
CA ASN A 2 -21.03 -29.89 -33.73
C ASN A 2 -20.91 -29.53 -32.25
N ARG A 3 -20.44 -28.32 -31.97
CA ARG A 3 -20.45 -27.76 -30.62
C ARG A 3 -21.76 -27.01 -30.43
N THR A 4 -22.60 -27.48 -29.54
CA THR A 4 -23.86 -26.83 -29.17
C THR A 4 -23.59 -25.84 -28.03
N TYR A 5 -24.03 -24.62 -28.20
CA TYR A 5 -23.92 -23.56 -27.20
C TYR A 5 -25.33 -23.11 -26.81
N SER A 6 -25.54 -22.86 -25.54
CA SER A 6 -26.79 -22.29 -25.04
C SER A 6 -26.55 -20.86 -24.57
N ILE A 7 -27.49 -19.98 -24.85
CA ILE A 7 -27.47 -18.61 -24.31
C ILE A 7 -28.25 -18.63 -23.01
N VAL A 8 -27.61 -18.26 -21.90
CA VAL A 8 -28.21 -18.22 -20.57
C VAL A 8 -28.11 -16.82 -19.97
N TRP A 9 -29.14 -16.42 -19.23
CA TRP A 9 -29.12 -15.17 -18.51
C TRP A 9 -28.26 -15.29 -17.26
N SER A 10 -27.26 -14.43 -17.12
CA SER A 10 -26.44 -14.30 -15.92
C SER A 10 -27.00 -13.19 -15.02
N ALA A 11 -27.59 -13.55 -13.89
CA ALA A 11 -28.11 -12.58 -12.93
C ALA A 11 -26.99 -11.75 -12.30
N VAL A 12 -25.78 -12.33 -12.17
CA VAL A 12 -24.60 -11.64 -11.61
C VAL A 12 -24.06 -10.56 -12.55
N ARG A 13 -24.15 -10.78 -13.88
CA ARG A 13 -23.67 -9.83 -14.89
C ARG A 13 -24.78 -9.00 -15.53
N ASN A 14 -26.03 -9.28 -15.17
CA ASN A 14 -27.23 -8.66 -15.74
C ASN A 14 -27.24 -8.64 -17.31
N MET A 15 -26.74 -9.72 -17.92
CA MET A 15 -26.64 -9.88 -19.37
C MET A 15 -26.73 -11.35 -19.81
N TYR A 16 -27.01 -11.58 -21.08
CA TYR A 16 -26.96 -12.91 -21.67
C TYR A 16 -25.50 -13.34 -21.94
N VAL A 17 -25.15 -14.54 -21.52
CA VAL A 17 -23.84 -15.15 -21.74
C VAL A 17 -23.97 -16.48 -22.49
N VAL A 18 -22.96 -16.80 -23.30
CA VAL A 18 -22.89 -18.09 -24.04
C VAL A 18 -22.25 -19.12 -23.12
N ALA A 19 -23.00 -20.18 -22.80
CA ALA A 19 -22.50 -21.31 -22.03
C ALA A 19 -22.31 -22.55 -22.90
N SER A 20 -21.20 -23.27 -22.74
CA SER A 20 -21.01 -24.57 -23.40
C SER A 20 -21.75 -25.67 -22.61
N GLU A 21 -22.23 -26.71 -23.29
CA GLU A 21 -22.93 -27.83 -22.64
C GLU A 21 -22.06 -28.61 -21.63
N LEU A 22 -20.76 -28.44 -21.65
CA LEU A 22 -19.82 -29.00 -20.66
C LEU A 22 -19.95 -28.37 -19.25
N ALA A 23 -20.68 -27.24 -19.13
CA ALA A 23 -20.93 -26.60 -17.83
C ALA A 23 -22.09 -27.27 -17.02
N ARG A 24 -22.64 -28.37 -17.48
CA ARG A 24 -23.62 -29.18 -16.73
C ARG A 24 -22.94 -30.20 -15.80
N GLY A 25 -22.36 -29.73 -14.74
CA GLY A 25 -21.79 -30.63 -13.75
C GLY A 25 -21.60 -29.96 -12.40
N HIS A 26 -22.66 -30.12 -11.57
CA HIS A 26 -22.58 -30.38 -10.12
C HIS A 26 -22.16 -29.20 -9.24
N SER A 27 -22.75 -29.01 -8.13
CA SER A 27 -23.56 -29.83 -7.22
C SER A 27 -24.26 -28.89 -6.24
N LYS A 28 -25.47 -29.24 -5.89
CA LYS A 28 -26.14 -28.64 -4.75
C LYS A 28 -25.49 -29.20 -3.48
N VAL A 29 -24.57 -28.48 -2.90
CA VAL A 29 -24.18 -28.72 -1.50
C VAL A 29 -25.21 -28.02 -0.64
N LYS A 30 -26.05 -28.81 0.02
CA LYS A 30 -26.91 -28.31 1.10
C LYS A 30 -26.04 -27.96 2.29
N ALA A 31 -25.91 -26.67 2.58
CA ALA A 31 -25.34 -26.22 3.84
C ALA A 31 -26.31 -26.66 4.96
N GLN A 32 -25.86 -27.58 5.79
CA GLN A 32 -26.57 -28.00 6.99
C GLN A 32 -26.18 -27.04 8.10
N VAL A 33 -27.11 -26.15 8.45
CA VAL A 33 -27.00 -25.27 9.61
C VAL A 33 -27.20 -26.10 10.86
N CYS A 34 -26.16 -26.32 11.64
CA CYS A 34 -26.30 -26.80 13.01
C CYS A 34 -26.63 -25.62 13.92
N ALA A 35 -27.91 -25.48 14.26
CA ALA A 35 -28.33 -24.63 15.36
C ALA A 35 -28.19 -25.43 16.66
N SER A 36 -27.42 -24.91 17.61
CA SER A 36 -27.56 -25.28 19.01
C SER A 36 -27.81 -24.04 19.84
N GLU A 37 -29.05 -23.87 20.24
CA GLU A 37 -29.46 -22.89 21.25
C GLU A 37 -28.98 -23.33 22.63
N THR A 38 -28.35 -22.44 23.39
CA THR A 38 -28.51 -22.42 24.85
C THR A 38 -28.49 -20.99 25.35
N HIS A 39 -29.57 -20.64 25.98
CA HIS A 39 -29.85 -19.40 26.69
C HIS A 39 -28.96 -19.22 27.94
N SER A 40 -28.41 -18.01 28.15
CA SER A 40 -28.50 -17.33 29.46
C SER A 40 -28.04 -15.88 29.37
N PRO A 41 -28.64 -14.95 30.14
CA PRO A 41 -28.53 -13.50 29.87
C PRO A 41 -27.49 -12.80 30.74
N ASN A 42 -27.13 -11.58 30.31
CA ASN A 42 -26.37 -10.54 31.02
C ASN A 42 -24.84 -10.67 31.13
N LYS A 43 -24.17 -10.04 30.15
CA LYS A 43 -23.09 -9.08 30.41
C LYS A 43 -22.83 -8.28 29.14
N LYS A 44 -23.19 -6.99 29.19
CA LYS A 44 -22.77 -6.00 28.20
C LYS A 44 -21.31 -5.62 28.44
N SER A 45 -20.61 -5.31 27.33
CA SER A 45 -19.32 -4.64 27.31
C SER A 45 -18.08 -5.52 27.53
N GLU A 46 -17.59 -6.10 26.41
CA GLU A 46 -16.15 -6.33 26.13
C GLU A 46 -15.91 -7.11 24.81
N TYR A 47 -16.99 -7.46 24.10
CA TYR A 47 -16.89 -8.31 22.92
C TYR A 47 -16.61 -7.61 21.57
N GLY A 48 -16.55 -6.28 21.57
CA GLY A 48 -16.43 -5.53 20.32
C GLY A 48 -15.06 -5.63 19.63
N GLN A 49 -13.98 -5.82 20.38
CA GLN A 49 -12.62 -5.85 19.82
C GLN A 49 -12.15 -7.27 19.46
N ILE A 50 -12.65 -8.30 20.11
CA ILE A 50 -12.24 -9.69 19.84
C ILE A 50 -12.86 -10.23 18.53
N ILE A 51 -14.02 -9.72 18.13
CA ILE A 51 -14.70 -10.19 16.91
C ILE A 51 -14.01 -9.69 15.63
N LYS A 52 -13.36 -8.50 15.65
CA LYS A 52 -12.61 -8.00 14.49
C LYS A 52 -11.34 -8.82 14.22
N ALA A 53 -10.62 -9.23 15.25
CA ALA A 53 -9.41 -10.05 15.11
C ALA A 53 -9.70 -11.51 14.69
N THR A 54 -10.84 -12.09 15.12
CA THR A 54 -11.18 -13.50 14.80
C THR A 54 -11.70 -13.71 13.37
N ARG A 55 -12.30 -12.70 12.73
CA ARG A 55 -12.76 -12.84 11.32
C ARG A 55 -11.58 -12.94 10.35
N ASN A 56 -10.52 -12.19 10.56
CA ASN A 56 -9.34 -12.21 9.67
C ASN A 56 -8.50 -13.49 9.86
N VAL A 57 -8.38 -13.98 11.10
CA VAL A 57 -7.65 -15.23 11.39
C VAL A 57 -8.40 -16.46 10.87
N LEU A 58 -9.74 -16.46 10.88
CA LEU A 58 -10.53 -17.59 10.39
C LEU A 58 -10.49 -17.70 8.85
N ALA A 59 -10.44 -16.59 8.13
CA ALA A 59 -10.30 -16.59 6.68
C ALA A 59 -8.94 -17.16 6.24
N CYS A 60 -7.85 -16.79 6.91
CA CYS A 60 -6.50 -17.33 6.64
C CYS A 60 -6.34 -18.78 7.07
N ALA A 61 -6.94 -19.22 8.19
CA ALA A 61 -6.81 -20.59 8.69
C ALA A 61 -7.58 -21.62 7.85
N VAL A 62 -8.72 -21.25 7.25
CA VAL A 62 -9.47 -22.13 6.34
C VAL A 62 -8.74 -22.30 5.00
N ALA A 63 -8.04 -21.28 4.51
CA ALA A 63 -7.22 -21.37 3.31
C ALA A 63 -6.01 -22.31 3.48
N ALA A 64 -5.39 -22.34 4.67
CA ALA A 64 -4.23 -23.20 4.96
C ALA A 64 -4.61 -24.70 5.16
N ALA A 65 -5.84 -25.00 5.54
CA ALA A 65 -6.28 -26.38 5.84
C ALA A 65 -6.68 -27.20 4.61
N LEU A 66 -6.92 -26.58 3.46
CA LEU A 66 -7.43 -27.25 2.26
C LEU A 66 -6.38 -27.58 1.19
N GLY A 67 -5.08 -27.41 1.46
CA GLY A 67 -3.93 -28.01 0.75
C GLY A 67 -3.91 -28.02 -0.80
N PHE A 68 -4.88 -27.42 -1.48
CA PHE A 68 -5.00 -27.31 -2.92
C PHE A 68 -5.60 -25.96 -3.35
N PHE A 69 -4.89 -24.89 -3.09
CA PHE A 69 -5.13 -23.69 -3.87
C PHE A 69 -3.96 -23.51 -4.84
N SER A 70 -4.16 -23.97 -6.08
CA SER A 70 -3.68 -23.18 -7.18
C SER A 70 -4.13 -21.75 -6.90
N PRO A 71 -3.29 -20.71 -7.01
CA PRO A 71 -3.79 -19.36 -6.94
C PRO A 71 -4.90 -19.28 -7.99
N LEU A 72 -6.15 -19.24 -7.53
CA LEU A 72 -7.23 -18.79 -8.38
C LEU A 72 -6.74 -17.41 -8.81
N ALA A 73 -6.42 -17.29 -10.10
CA ALA A 73 -6.18 -15.98 -10.68
C ALA A 73 -7.43 -15.16 -10.36
N MET A 74 -7.37 -14.37 -9.30
CA MET A 74 -8.41 -13.41 -9.00
C MET A 74 -8.44 -12.52 -10.22
N ALA A 75 -9.58 -12.43 -10.87
CA ALA A 75 -9.73 -11.48 -11.97
C ALA A 75 -9.36 -10.11 -11.41
N ASP A 76 -8.46 -9.40 -12.08
CA ASP A 76 -8.07 -8.05 -11.67
C ASP A 76 -9.30 -7.20 -11.43
N ASN A 77 -9.39 -6.62 -10.25
CA ASN A 77 -10.39 -5.64 -9.87
C ASN A 77 -9.70 -4.28 -9.71
N GLN A 78 -9.15 -3.79 -10.81
CA GLN A 78 -8.55 -2.46 -10.85
C GLN A 78 -9.63 -1.40 -10.76
N VAL A 79 -9.38 -0.39 -9.93
CA VAL A 79 -10.25 0.77 -9.77
C VAL A 79 -9.50 2.03 -10.18
N SER A 80 -10.12 2.84 -11.02
CA SER A 80 -9.54 4.08 -11.53
C SER A 80 -10.51 5.24 -11.43
N TYR A 81 -10.06 6.36 -10.90
CA TYR A 81 -10.79 7.61 -10.80
C TYR A 81 -9.96 8.75 -11.40
N ALA A 82 -10.49 9.39 -12.44
CA ALA A 82 -9.87 10.52 -13.12
C ALA A 82 -10.96 11.41 -13.75
N ASP A 83 -11.82 12.02 -12.93
CA ASP A 83 -13.03 12.68 -13.37
C ASP A 83 -13.33 14.02 -12.68
N ALA A 84 -12.40 14.49 -11.84
CA ALA A 84 -12.54 15.71 -11.04
C ALA A 84 -13.74 15.68 -10.06
N GLN A 85 -14.16 14.49 -9.64
CA GLN A 85 -15.26 14.31 -8.69
C GLN A 85 -14.74 13.80 -7.33
N THR A 86 -15.63 13.76 -6.35
CA THR A 86 -15.37 13.12 -5.06
C THR A 86 -16.07 11.77 -5.01
N HIS A 87 -15.31 10.74 -4.72
CA HIS A 87 -15.76 9.37 -4.53
C HIS A 87 -15.62 8.96 -3.08
N VAL A 88 -16.59 8.22 -2.56
CA VAL A 88 -16.55 7.65 -1.21
C VAL A 88 -16.68 6.15 -1.31
N LEU A 89 -15.69 5.45 -0.73
CA LEU A 89 -15.59 4.00 -0.71
C LEU A 89 -15.66 3.52 0.74
N ASP A 90 -16.21 2.36 0.96
CA ASP A 90 -16.34 1.77 2.30
C ASP A 90 -16.01 0.27 2.30
N GLU A 91 -16.14 -0.38 3.43
CA GLU A 91 -15.88 -1.80 3.63
C GLU A 91 -16.72 -2.74 2.75
N SER A 92 -17.78 -2.24 2.10
CA SER A 92 -18.55 -3.00 1.12
C SER A 92 -17.92 -3.01 -0.28
N THR A 93 -16.94 -2.14 -0.51
CA THR A 93 -16.18 -2.10 -1.76
C THR A 93 -15.37 -3.40 -1.89
N PRO A 94 -15.52 -4.14 -2.99
CA PRO A 94 -14.73 -5.34 -3.20
C PRO A 94 -13.22 -5.06 -3.15
N PRO A 95 -12.38 -6.01 -2.70
CA PRO A 95 -10.92 -5.83 -2.74
C PRO A 95 -10.45 -5.37 -4.11
N MET A 96 -9.62 -4.33 -4.13
CA MET A 96 -8.99 -3.82 -5.35
C MET A 96 -7.71 -4.60 -5.58
N THR A 97 -7.58 -5.23 -6.75
CA THR A 97 -6.47 -6.13 -7.02
C THR A 97 -5.83 -5.87 -8.38
N TYR A 98 -4.53 -6.05 -8.48
CA TYR A 98 -3.78 -6.05 -9.72
C TYR A 98 -2.78 -7.21 -9.76
N SER A 99 -2.92 -8.10 -10.73
CA SER A 99 -2.02 -9.23 -10.97
C SER A 99 -1.34 -9.20 -12.34
N GLY A 100 -1.58 -8.16 -13.14
CA GLY A 100 -0.99 -7.99 -14.46
C GLY A 100 0.53 -7.89 -14.41
N VAL A 101 1.21 -8.41 -15.44
CA VAL A 101 2.69 -8.43 -15.50
C VAL A 101 3.29 -7.13 -16.04
N GLU A 102 2.46 -6.23 -16.56
CA GLU A 102 2.83 -4.92 -17.08
C GLU A 102 2.69 -3.83 -16.00
N ASP A 103 2.89 -2.57 -16.38
CA ASP A 103 2.68 -1.43 -15.51
C ASP A 103 1.18 -1.23 -15.23
N GLY A 104 0.82 -1.10 -13.95
CA GLY A 104 -0.55 -0.91 -13.52
C GLY A 104 -0.66 -0.71 -12.02
N ALA A 105 -1.87 -0.39 -11.55
CA ALA A 105 -2.16 -0.20 -10.15
C ALA A 105 -3.50 -0.86 -9.77
N ALA A 106 -3.61 -1.36 -8.53
CA ALA A 106 -4.88 -1.83 -8.00
C ALA A 106 -5.85 -0.67 -7.79
N LEU A 107 -5.36 0.45 -7.23
CA LEU A 107 -6.08 1.73 -7.15
C LEU A 107 -5.28 2.82 -7.87
N TYR A 108 -5.88 3.45 -8.86
CA TYR A 108 -5.34 4.60 -9.56
C TYR A 108 -6.24 5.83 -9.38
N VAL A 109 -5.65 6.95 -8.95
CA VAL A 109 -6.37 8.22 -8.82
C VAL A 109 -5.59 9.34 -9.47
N SER A 110 -6.19 10.07 -10.38
CA SER A 110 -5.54 11.16 -11.11
C SER A 110 -6.42 12.40 -11.20
N GLY A 111 -5.80 13.56 -11.16
CA GLY A 111 -6.49 14.80 -11.52
C GLY A 111 -6.79 14.86 -13.01
N VAL A 112 -7.61 15.80 -13.40
CA VAL A 112 -8.07 15.99 -14.78
C VAL A 112 -7.54 17.29 -15.34
N ALA A 113 -6.91 17.22 -16.50
CA ALA A 113 -6.46 18.40 -17.25
C ALA A 113 -7.65 19.08 -17.93
N THR A 114 -7.97 20.28 -17.46
CA THR A 114 -8.98 21.16 -18.06
C THR A 114 -8.36 22.53 -18.35
N VAL A 115 -8.98 23.65 -18.00
CA VAL A 115 -8.30 24.95 -17.91
C VAL A 115 -7.56 25.02 -16.56
N GLY A 116 -6.42 24.32 -16.48
CA GLY A 116 -5.71 23.97 -15.25
C GLY A 116 -6.06 22.53 -14.79
N TRP A 117 -5.31 22.02 -13.82
CA TRP A 117 -5.59 20.71 -13.21
C TRP A 117 -6.73 20.83 -12.20
N GLN A 118 -7.66 19.90 -12.27
CA GLN A 118 -8.72 19.74 -11.27
C GLN A 118 -8.52 18.43 -10.54
N SER A 119 -8.59 18.47 -9.21
CA SER A 119 -8.36 17.30 -8.38
C SER A 119 -9.53 16.33 -8.42
N THR A 120 -9.23 15.05 -8.61
CA THR A 120 -10.14 13.96 -8.25
C THR A 120 -9.88 13.61 -6.79
N THR A 121 -10.93 13.48 -5.99
CA THR A 121 -10.82 13.14 -4.57
C THR A 121 -11.41 11.77 -4.33
N VAL A 122 -10.68 10.89 -3.65
CA VAL A 122 -11.19 9.58 -3.18
C VAL A 122 -11.03 9.51 -1.67
N LYS A 123 -12.12 9.17 -0.97
CA LYS A 123 -12.13 8.90 0.47
C LYS A 123 -12.57 7.47 0.70
N GLY A 124 -11.77 6.71 1.44
CA GLY A 124 -12.03 5.29 1.66
C GLY A 124 -11.87 4.87 3.11
N THR A 125 -12.68 3.91 3.55
CA THR A 125 -12.58 3.32 4.89
C THR A 125 -12.75 1.82 4.84
N GLY A 126 -11.88 1.07 5.54
CA GLY A 126 -11.95 -0.39 5.63
C GLY A 126 -11.64 -1.11 4.32
N LEU A 127 -10.82 -0.52 3.45
CA LEU A 127 -10.51 -1.05 2.12
C LEU A 127 -9.42 -2.12 2.18
N VAL A 128 -9.42 -3.00 1.18
CA VAL A 128 -8.34 -3.95 0.89
C VAL A 128 -7.79 -3.67 -0.50
N ILE A 129 -6.48 -3.40 -0.59
CA ILE A 129 -5.79 -3.04 -1.84
C ILE A 129 -4.57 -3.95 -1.99
N GLU A 130 -4.49 -4.73 -3.06
CA GLU A 130 -3.47 -5.75 -3.23
C GLU A 130 -2.86 -5.73 -4.62
N THR A 131 -1.53 -5.91 -4.73
CA THR A 131 -0.88 -6.21 -6.00
C THR A 131 0.07 -7.38 -5.89
N THR A 132 -0.06 -8.30 -6.84
CA THR A 132 0.84 -9.45 -7.03
C THR A 132 1.51 -9.41 -8.39
N GLY A 133 1.29 -8.36 -9.16
CA GLY A 133 1.71 -8.19 -10.54
C GLY A 133 3.14 -7.65 -10.74
N GLY A 134 3.44 -7.29 -11.96
CA GLY A 134 4.74 -6.75 -12.41
C GLY A 134 5.70 -7.81 -12.96
N GLY A 135 6.85 -7.36 -13.48
CA GLY A 135 7.96 -8.21 -13.89
C GLY A 135 8.10 -8.52 -15.36
N ALA A 136 7.16 -8.15 -16.24
CA ALA A 136 7.38 -8.20 -17.67
C ALA A 136 8.52 -7.28 -18.10
N ASN A 137 9.15 -7.58 -19.24
CA ASN A 137 10.21 -6.72 -19.77
C ASN A 137 9.59 -5.44 -20.34
N ALA A 138 10.06 -4.30 -19.86
CA ALA A 138 9.71 -3.00 -20.40
C ALA A 138 10.54 -2.69 -21.66
N PRO A 139 10.04 -1.82 -22.56
CA PRO A 139 10.74 -1.46 -23.82
C PRO A 139 12.13 -0.85 -23.62
N ASP A 140 12.38 -0.24 -22.49
CA ASP A 140 13.67 0.37 -22.10
C ASP A 140 14.69 -0.65 -21.56
N GLY A 141 14.34 -1.93 -21.52
CA GLY A 141 15.16 -3.02 -20.99
C GLY A 141 15.03 -3.23 -19.47
N GLY A 142 14.21 -2.42 -18.80
CA GLY A 142 13.85 -2.58 -17.39
C GLY A 142 12.76 -3.64 -17.17
N LYS A 143 12.14 -3.55 -16.02
CA LYS A 143 10.96 -4.35 -15.65
C LYS A 143 9.78 -3.43 -15.36
N TYR A 144 8.61 -3.82 -15.81
CA TYR A 144 7.37 -3.17 -15.40
C TYR A 144 7.12 -3.39 -13.91
N VAL A 145 6.63 -2.34 -13.25
CA VAL A 145 6.39 -2.31 -11.81
C VAL A 145 4.91 -2.11 -11.56
N SER A 146 4.28 -3.10 -10.96
CA SER A 146 2.91 -2.95 -10.48
C SER A 146 2.87 -2.13 -9.19
N LYS A 147 1.77 -1.44 -8.94
CA LYS A 147 1.57 -0.60 -7.75
C LYS A 147 0.30 -1.05 -7.01
N ALA A 148 0.32 -1.03 -5.70
CA ALA A 148 -0.93 -1.15 -4.97
C ALA A 148 -1.73 0.15 -5.15
N ILE A 149 -1.09 1.31 -4.92
CA ILE A 149 -1.69 2.63 -5.12
C ILE A 149 -0.82 3.45 -6.09
N SER A 150 -1.44 4.08 -7.08
CA SER A 150 -0.85 5.12 -7.91
C SER A 150 -1.72 6.37 -7.88
N ILE A 151 -1.13 7.50 -7.53
CA ILE A 151 -1.84 8.78 -7.42
C ILE A 151 -0.99 9.89 -8.06
N ASP A 152 -1.60 10.70 -8.93
CA ASP A 152 -0.89 11.75 -9.64
C ASP A 152 -1.77 12.98 -9.97
N HIS A 153 -1.15 14.01 -10.56
CA HIS A 153 -1.80 15.19 -11.12
C HIS A 153 -2.77 15.87 -10.13
N TYR A 154 -2.27 16.24 -8.93
CA TYR A 154 -3.03 16.94 -7.89
C TYR A 154 -4.25 16.18 -7.35
N ALA A 155 -4.32 14.87 -7.57
CA ALA A 155 -5.37 14.06 -6.97
C ALA A 155 -5.22 13.98 -5.45
N ILE A 156 -6.33 13.71 -4.75
CA ILE A 156 -6.40 13.62 -3.29
C ILE A 156 -6.96 12.25 -2.93
N LEU A 157 -6.22 11.51 -2.11
CA LEU A 157 -6.63 10.20 -1.61
C LEU A 157 -6.54 10.16 -0.08
N GLU A 158 -7.66 9.96 0.59
CA GLU A 158 -7.76 9.85 2.04
C GLU A 158 -8.29 8.46 2.40
N LEU A 159 -7.47 7.63 3.02
CA LEU A 159 -7.81 6.26 3.40
C LEU A 159 -7.68 6.06 4.90
N THR A 160 -8.66 5.38 5.49
CA THR A 160 -8.68 5.02 6.91
C THR A 160 -8.95 3.54 7.08
N ASP A 161 -8.34 2.88 8.07
CA ASP A 161 -8.54 1.45 8.39
C ASP A 161 -8.34 0.57 7.14
N THR A 162 -7.33 0.89 6.31
CA THR A 162 -7.09 0.25 5.01
C THR A 162 -5.90 -0.72 5.08
N GLU A 163 -6.05 -1.89 4.50
CA GLU A 163 -4.97 -2.87 4.32
C GLU A 163 -4.43 -2.80 2.89
N ILE A 164 -3.11 -2.55 2.77
CA ILE A 164 -2.40 -2.47 1.50
C ILE A 164 -1.33 -3.56 1.47
N THR A 165 -1.37 -4.44 0.49
CA THR A 165 -0.43 -5.55 0.37
C THR A 165 0.22 -5.61 -1.01
N THR A 166 1.53 -5.89 -1.02
CA THR A 166 2.25 -6.23 -2.26
C THR A 166 3.00 -7.54 -2.09
N ASP A 167 2.94 -8.44 -3.06
CA ASP A 167 3.54 -9.79 -2.98
C ASP A 167 4.48 -10.14 -4.16
N SER A 168 4.65 -9.27 -5.13
CA SER A 168 5.60 -9.49 -6.24
C SER A 168 6.93 -8.78 -5.99
N ILE A 169 8.04 -9.40 -6.40
CA ILE A 169 9.37 -8.74 -6.36
C ILE A 169 9.44 -7.46 -7.20
N TYR A 170 8.53 -7.28 -8.14
CA TYR A 170 8.42 -6.11 -9.00
C TYR A 170 7.19 -5.27 -8.64
N SER A 171 6.78 -5.28 -7.38
CA SER A 171 5.68 -4.44 -6.91
C SER A 171 6.17 -3.32 -6.00
N LEU A 172 5.46 -2.20 -6.08
CA LEU A 172 5.62 -0.98 -5.29
C LEU A 172 4.35 -0.75 -4.47
N GLY A 173 4.46 -0.41 -3.21
CA GLY A 173 3.31 -0.08 -2.38
C GLY A 173 2.58 1.15 -2.90
N ILE A 174 3.25 2.31 -2.86
CA ILE A 174 2.65 3.61 -3.20
C ILE A 174 3.53 4.34 -4.23
N SER A 175 2.90 4.84 -5.28
CA SER A 175 3.47 5.83 -6.20
C SER A 175 2.67 7.12 -6.12
N ALA A 176 3.29 8.22 -5.70
CA ALA A 176 2.66 9.53 -5.63
C ALA A 176 3.47 10.55 -6.43
N ALA A 177 2.82 11.30 -7.31
CA ALA A 177 3.48 12.23 -8.21
C ALA A 177 2.68 13.51 -8.45
N ASP A 178 3.32 14.50 -9.05
CA ASP A 178 2.73 15.71 -9.62
C ASP A 178 1.78 16.45 -8.68
N GLY A 179 2.26 16.74 -7.46
CA GLY A 179 1.51 17.54 -6.48
C GLY A 179 0.31 16.80 -5.87
N SER A 180 0.22 15.48 -6.02
CA SER A 180 -0.85 14.69 -5.40
C SER A 180 -0.67 14.53 -3.89
N THR A 181 -1.76 14.28 -3.18
CA THR A 181 -1.79 14.11 -1.73
C THR A 181 -2.42 12.79 -1.34
N LEU A 182 -1.72 12.00 -0.54
CA LEU A 182 -2.22 10.75 0.05
C LEU A 182 -2.15 10.85 1.58
N THR A 183 -3.25 10.55 2.24
CA THR A 183 -3.30 10.36 3.69
C THR A 183 -3.75 8.95 4.03
N LEU A 184 -2.96 8.25 4.82
CA LEU A 184 -3.31 6.96 5.42
C LEU A 184 -3.43 7.12 6.93
N THR A 185 -4.58 6.76 7.47
CA THR A 185 -4.86 6.80 8.92
C THR A 185 -5.26 5.41 9.39
N ASP A 186 -4.75 4.98 10.56
CA ASP A 186 -5.09 3.69 11.17
C ASP A 186 -4.94 2.49 10.21
N SER A 187 -3.96 2.57 9.30
CA SER A 187 -3.84 1.66 8.15
C SER A 187 -2.59 0.77 8.27
N THR A 188 -2.53 -0.26 7.42
CA THR A 188 -1.39 -1.19 7.38
C THR A 188 -0.88 -1.36 5.95
N LEU A 189 0.45 -1.29 5.77
CA LEU A 189 1.14 -1.57 4.52
C LEU A 189 2.06 -2.78 4.71
N ASN A 190 1.74 -3.90 4.05
CA ASN A 190 2.54 -5.12 4.03
C ASN A 190 3.26 -5.24 2.68
N ILE A 191 4.54 -4.92 2.64
CA ILE A 191 5.33 -4.86 1.42
C ILE A 191 6.21 -6.10 1.30
N GLY A 192 5.73 -7.09 0.55
CA GLY A 192 6.48 -8.31 0.23
C GLY A 192 7.43 -8.16 -0.95
N GLY A 193 7.27 -7.13 -1.78
CA GLY A 193 8.10 -6.85 -2.94
C GLY A 193 9.49 -6.31 -2.61
N ASN A 194 10.37 -6.28 -3.63
CA ASN A 194 11.72 -5.69 -3.52
C ASN A 194 11.83 -4.29 -4.14
N TYR A 195 10.83 -3.84 -4.89
CA TYR A 195 10.96 -2.63 -5.69
C TYR A 195 10.85 -1.35 -4.85
N GLY A 196 9.93 -1.32 -3.90
CA GLY A 196 9.82 -0.18 -2.99
C GLY A 196 8.60 -0.22 -2.08
N VAL A 197 8.72 0.47 -0.95
CA VAL A 197 7.59 0.77 -0.08
C VAL A 197 6.75 1.85 -0.71
N MET A 198 7.40 2.97 -1.04
CA MET A 198 6.77 4.10 -1.70
C MET A 198 7.78 4.91 -2.50
N THR A 199 7.28 5.62 -3.50
CA THR A 199 8.05 6.58 -4.27
C THR A 199 7.24 7.86 -4.48
N LEU A 200 7.77 8.97 -4.02
CA LEU A 200 7.17 10.29 -4.07
C LEU A 200 7.97 11.18 -5.00
N TYR A 201 7.30 11.80 -5.96
CA TYR A 201 7.92 12.68 -6.96
C TYR A 201 7.18 14.00 -7.11
N THR A 202 7.87 14.99 -7.62
CA THR A 202 7.32 16.22 -8.21
C THR A 202 6.33 16.91 -7.26
N GLY A 203 6.79 17.17 -6.02
CA GLY A 203 6.01 17.93 -5.04
C GLY A 203 4.79 17.20 -4.46
N SER A 204 4.75 15.87 -4.52
CA SER A 204 3.69 15.10 -3.89
C SER A 204 3.85 15.01 -2.38
N GLU A 205 2.76 14.75 -1.67
CA GLU A 205 2.74 14.60 -0.22
C GLU A 205 2.09 13.29 0.19
N VAL A 206 2.77 12.54 1.07
CA VAL A 206 2.20 11.36 1.71
C VAL A 206 2.25 11.53 3.22
N THR A 207 1.12 11.34 3.88
CA THR A 207 0.98 11.36 5.34
C THR A 207 0.55 9.99 5.85
N LEU A 208 1.32 9.46 6.78
CA LEU A 208 1.03 8.26 7.56
C LEU A 208 0.72 8.69 8.99
N SER A 209 -0.50 8.46 9.48
CA SER A 209 -0.93 8.75 10.84
C SER A 209 -1.40 7.45 11.49
N ASN A 210 -0.84 7.07 12.62
CA ASN A 210 -1.09 5.80 13.30
C ASN A 210 -1.07 4.58 12.36
N THR A 211 -0.13 4.58 11.41
CA THR A 211 -0.05 3.61 10.31
C THR A 211 1.17 2.70 10.47
N ILE A 212 0.99 1.41 10.21
CA ILE A 212 2.05 0.41 10.30
C ILE A 212 2.53 0.06 8.89
N VAL A 213 3.84 0.15 8.67
CA VAL A 213 4.50 -0.24 7.42
C VAL A 213 5.50 -1.34 7.72
N GLU A 214 5.34 -2.50 7.10
CA GLU A 214 6.26 -3.62 7.20
C GLU A 214 6.78 -4.02 5.81
N ALA A 215 8.08 -3.88 5.60
CA ALA A 215 8.74 -4.23 4.35
C ALA A 215 9.70 -5.41 4.56
N ALA A 216 9.37 -6.55 3.97
CA ALA A 216 10.07 -7.82 4.20
C ALA A 216 11.42 -7.91 3.50
N ASN A 217 11.64 -7.16 2.43
CA ASN A 217 12.82 -7.27 1.57
C ASN A 217 13.63 -5.96 1.49
N SER A 218 14.37 -5.76 0.41
CA SER A 218 15.20 -4.56 0.19
C SER A 218 14.39 -3.30 -0.16
N SER A 219 13.11 -3.29 0.09
CA SER A 219 12.20 -2.18 -0.26
C SER A 219 12.53 -0.91 0.52
N SER A 220 12.64 0.18 -0.21
CA SER A 220 12.93 1.50 0.35
C SER A 220 11.80 2.48 0.08
N ALA A 221 11.70 3.52 0.92
CA ALA A 221 10.89 4.69 0.62
C ALA A 221 11.78 5.75 -0.05
N GLN A 222 11.36 6.26 -1.20
CA GLN A 222 12.04 7.31 -1.95
C GLN A 222 11.22 8.60 -1.90
N VAL A 223 11.79 9.68 -1.41
CA VAL A 223 11.16 11.01 -1.32
C VAL A 223 11.99 11.99 -2.14
N GLN A 224 11.48 12.43 -3.27
CA GLN A 224 12.25 13.11 -4.29
C GLN A 224 11.55 14.33 -4.86
N GLN A 225 12.32 15.23 -5.48
CA GLN A 225 11.83 16.34 -6.31
C GLN A 225 10.81 17.23 -5.59
N GLY A 226 11.14 17.67 -4.38
CA GLY A 226 10.29 18.58 -3.60
C GLY A 226 9.10 17.91 -2.91
N SER A 227 9.09 16.59 -2.84
CA SER A 227 8.01 15.85 -2.18
C SER A 227 8.19 15.80 -0.67
N THR A 228 7.11 15.51 0.04
CA THR A 228 7.07 15.42 1.50
C THR A 228 6.52 14.07 1.96
N LEU A 229 7.22 13.44 2.90
CA LEU A 229 6.73 12.30 3.66
C LEU A 229 6.55 12.69 5.12
N ASN A 230 5.33 12.60 5.61
CA ASN A 230 4.96 12.79 7.01
C ASN A 230 4.68 11.44 7.66
N VAL A 231 5.32 11.13 8.77
CA VAL A 231 5.12 9.91 9.58
C VAL A 231 4.82 10.34 11.00
N LEU A 232 3.56 10.25 11.39
CA LEU A 232 3.00 10.93 12.55
C LEU A 232 2.25 9.95 13.47
N ASP A 233 1.93 10.41 14.66
CA ASP A 233 0.91 9.86 15.55
C ASP A 233 1.09 8.36 15.88
N GLY A 234 2.29 7.95 16.22
CA GLY A 234 2.58 6.56 16.59
C GLY A 234 2.84 5.64 15.40
N SER A 235 2.90 6.17 14.18
CA SER A 235 3.22 5.38 12.99
C SER A 235 4.56 4.65 13.13
N LYS A 236 4.61 3.44 12.56
CA LYS A 236 5.78 2.58 12.62
C LYS A 236 6.18 2.10 11.24
N ILE A 237 7.46 2.30 10.87
CA ILE A 237 8.03 1.77 9.65
C ILE A 237 9.11 0.76 10.00
N THR A 238 8.94 -0.49 9.55
CA THR A 238 9.94 -1.56 9.69
C THR A 238 10.46 -1.96 8.32
N LEU A 239 11.76 -1.80 8.09
CA LEU A 239 12.43 -2.12 6.83
C LEU A 239 13.42 -3.25 7.08
N ALA A 240 13.18 -4.44 6.54
CA ALA A 240 14.09 -5.58 6.77
C ALA A 240 15.49 -5.30 6.22
N GLN A 241 15.62 -4.68 5.04
CA GLN A 241 16.89 -4.34 4.40
C GLN A 241 16.89 -2.98 3.68
N GLY A 242 15.78 -2.25 3.71
CA GLY A 242 15.59 -0.98 3.03
C GLY A 242 16.02 0.24 3.84
N GLN A 243 15.76 1.40 3.29
CA GLN A 243 16.01 2.72 3.88
C GLN A 243 14.90 3.71 3.54
N ILE A 244 14.84 4.83 4.24
CA ILE A 244 14.13 6.04 3.79
C ILE A 244 15.18 6.95 3.17
N ASN A 245 15.08 7.20 1.86
CA ASN A 245 15.99 8.05 1.11
C ASN A 245 15.29 9.32 0.67
N VAL A 246 15.77 10.45 1.15
CA VAL A 246 15.22 11.79 0.92
C VAL A 246 16.20 12.60 0.08
N VAL A 247 15.80 12.97 -1.12
CA VAL A 247 16.68 13.63 -2.10
C VAL A 247 15.95 14.77 -2.79
N ALA A 248 16.56 15.92 -2.97
CA ALA A 248 15.92 17.01 -3.69
C ALA A 248 15.59 16.63 -5.15
N GLY A 249 16.48 16.02 -5.83
CA GLY A 249 16.38 15.68 -7.24
C GLY A 249 17.77 15.51 -7.83
N THR A 250 17.87 15.43 -9.14
CA THR A 250 19.15 15.20 -9.82
C THR A 250 19.94 16.50 -10.03
N THR A 251 19.31 17.65 -9.92
CA THR A 251 19.95 18.96 -10.15
C THR A 251 19.92 19.86 -8.91
N ALA A 252 20.88 20.76 -8.81
CA ALA A 252 20.95 21.74 -7.72
C ALA A 252 19.79 22.76 -7.74
N ALA A 253 19.03 22.84 -8.84
CA ALA A 253 17.88 23.73 -8.99
C ALA A 253 16.59 23.09 -8.44
N ASP A 254 16.58 21.78 -8.21
CA ASP A 254 15.39 21.08 -7.75
C ASP A 254 15.02 21.51 -6.32
N ALA A 255 13.72 21.54 -6.04
CA ALA A 255 13.20 21.82 -4.70
C ALA A 255 13.66 20.75 -3.70
N GLY A 256 13.95 21.13 -2.48
CA GLY A 256 14.28 20.21 -1.39
C GLY A 256 13.12 19.29 -1.06
N SER A 257 13.42 18.03 -0.79
CA SER A 257 12.40 17.07 -0.32
C SER A 257 12.44 16.98 1.20
N THR A 258 11.30 16.71 1.82
CA THR A 258 11.14 16.77 3.27
C THR A 258 10.71 15.43 3.84
N LEU A 259 11.32 15.04 4.96
CA LEU A 259 10.85 13.97 5.83
C LEU A 259 10.50 14.58 7.20
N ASN A 260 9.27 14.42 7.62
CA ASN A 260 8.81 14.76 8.97
C ASN A 260 8.49 13.47 9.72
N LEU A 261 9.22 13.18 10.77
CA LEU A 261 8.90 12.14 11.74
C LEU A 261 8.49 12.80 13.06
N SER A 262 7.25 12.57 13.51
CA SER A 262 6.78 13.06 14.81
C SER A 262 6.09 11.94 15.58
N ASP A 263 6.52 11.72 16.81
CA ASP A 263 5.97 10.71 17.71
C ASP A 263 5.85 9.32 17.04
N SER A 264 6.85 8.96 16.24
CA SER A 264 6.84 7.81 15.33
C SER A 264 8.12 7.00 15.41
N SER A 265 8.16 5.83 14.77
CA SER A 265 9.34 4.98 14.79
C SER A 265 9.74 4.43 13.41
N VAL A 266 11.05 4.33 13.16
CA VAL A 266 11.64 3.70 11.98
C VAL A 266 12.72 2.73 12.41
N ILE A 267 12.62 1.49 11.95
CA ILE A 267 13.58 0.42 12.23
C ILE A 267 14.08 -0.15 10.91
N SER A 268 15.41 -0.28 10.77
CA SER A 268 16.02 -0.96 9.62
C SER A 268 17.13 -1.91 10.05
N ALA A 269 17.23 -3.03 9.33
CA ALA A 269 18.33 -3.98 9.43
C ALA A 269 19.18 -4.04 8.15
N GLY A 270 18.99 -3.10 7.22
CA GLY A 270 19.74 -2.99 5.97
C GLY A 270 21.21 -2.61 6.18
N THR A 271 22.03 -2.76 5.14
CA THR A 271 23.45 -2.34 5.15
C THR A 271 23.63 -0.84 4.88
N MET A 272 22.58 -0.17 4.40
CA MET A 272 22.55 1.28 4.21
C MET A 272 21.98 1.98 5.45
N SER A 273 22.12 3.29 5.54
CA SER A 273 21.55 4.05 6.65
C SER A 273 20.02 3.92 6.70
N THR A 274 19.44 3.85 7.89
CA THR A 274 17.97 3.77 8.06
C THR A 274 17.27 4.97 7.42
N ILE A 275 17.81 6.19 7.66
CA ILE A 275 17.36 7.43 7.02
C ILE A 275 18.56 8.07 6.37
N GLN A 276 18.45 8.43 5.10
CA GLN A 276 19.46 9.16 4.36
C GLN A 276 18.85 10.41 3.72
N GLY A 277 19.40 11.57 4.06
CA GLY A 277 19.12 12.84 3.39
C GLY A 277 20.29 13.26 2.52
N SER A 278 20.00 13.79 1.33
CA SER A 278 21.02 14.35 0.44
C SER A 278 20.45 15.46 -0.45
N ASN A 279 21.34 16.33 -0.94
CA ASN A 279 21.02 17.38 -1.92
C ASN A 279 19.85 18.28 -1.48
N LYS A 280 20.02 19.05 -0.41
CA LYS A 280 19.02 19.96 0.16
C LYS A 280 17.79 19.27 0.75
N ALA A 281 17.90 18.03 1.17
CA ALA A 281 16.82 17.40 1.91
C ALA A 281 16.63 18.08 3.28
N ASP A 282 15.40 18.09 3.77
CA ASP A 282 15.05 18.52 5.12
C ASP A 282 14.57 17.31 5.94
N LEU A 283 15.29 16.98 7.01
CA LEU A 283 14.98 15.89 7.93
C LEU A 283 14.56 16.48 9.27
N ASN A 284 13.27 16.43 9.58
CA ASN A 284 12.68 16.95 10.82
C ASN A 284 12.24 15.79 11.70
N LEU A 285 12.96 15.54 12.80
CA LEU A 285 12.80 14.38 13.68
C LEU A 285 12.38 14.85 15.08
N THR A 286 11.09 14.78 15.38
CA THR A 286 10.53 15.22 16.67
C THR A 286 10.01 14.02 17.45
N ASN A 287 10.54 13.77 18.65
CA ASN A 287 10.20 12.61 19.49
C ASN A 287 10.28 11.27 18.73
N ALA A 288 11.08 11.20 17.67
CA ALA A 288 11.20 10.02 16.82
C ALA A 288 12.08 8.94 17.44
N THR A 289 11.71 7.68 17.26
CA THR A 289 12.56 6.54 17.61
C THR A 289 13.13 5.93 16.33
N ILE A 290 14.45 6.01 16.15
CA ILE A 290 15.14 5.48 14.97
C ILE A 290 16.11 4.40 15.41
N THR A 291 15.96 3.20 14.86
CA THR A 291 16.81 2.05 15.19
C THR A 291 17.45 1.47 13.94
N HIS A 292 18.76 1.46 13.91
CA HIS A 292 19.55 0.76 12.89
C HIS A 292 20.25 -0.44 13.52
N THR A 293 19.90 -1.63 13.10
CA THR A 293 20.38 -2.88 13.75
C THR A 293 21.57 -3.53 13.05
N ASN A 294 21.99 -3.03 11.89
CA ASN A 294 23.16 -3.52 11.16
C ASN A 294 24.44 -2.77 11.59
N ALA A 295 25.56 -3.48 11.61
CA ALA A 295 26.87 -2.87 11.91
C ALA A 295 27.39 -1.95 10.79
N SER A 296 26.85 -2.08 9.58
CA SER A 296 27.13 -1.21 8.43
C SER A 296 26.05 -0.16 8.30
N GLY A 297 26.40 1.06 7.93
CA GLY A 297 25.46 2.16 7.81
C GLY A 297 25.28 2.94 9.11
N ALA A 298 24.34 3.85 9.11
CA ALA A 298 23.99 4.74 10.23
C ALA A 298 22.48 4.72 10.51
N ALA A 299 22.08 5.13 11.70
CA ALA A 299 20.67 5.37 11.98
C ALA A 299 20.14 6.55 11.14
N VAL A 300 20.88 7.64 11.09
CA VAL A 300 20.58 8.82 10.27
C VAL A 300 21.86 9.29 9.57
N GLN A 301 21.77 9.65 8.30
CA GLN A 301 22.85 10.19 7.51
C GLN A 301 22.38 11.45 6.76
N ALA A 302 23.04 12.57 6.96
CA ALA A 302 22.77 13.83 6.29
C ALA A 302 23.97 14.24 5.44
N ASN A 303 23.76 14.37 4.13
CA ASN A 303 24.80 14.68 3.14
C ASN A 303 24.45 15.93 2.31
N ASN A 304 25.43 16.60 1.74
CA ASN A 304 25.26 17.59 0.68
C ASN A 304 24.15 18.63 0.93
N ALA A 305 24.37 19.53 1.88
CA ALA A 305 23.44 20.61 2.23
C ALA A 305 22.06 20.12 2.76
N THR A 306 22.01 18.92 3.32
CA THR A 306 20.83 18.43 4.05
C THR A 306 20.68 19.19 5.36
N THR A 307 19.48 19.65 5.67
CA THR A 307 19.12 20.15 7.00
C THR A 307 18.69 18.96 7.87
N LEU A 308 19.22 18.88 9.08
CA LEU A 308 18.82 17.86 10.06
C LEU A 308 18.43 18.56 11.37
N ASP A 309 17.16 18.48 11.72
CA ASP A 309 16.62 18.98 12.98
C ASP A 309 16.13 17.80 13.83
N ILE A 310 16.68 17.67 15.03
CA ILE A 310 16.34 16.60 15.98
C ILE A 310 15.86 17.23 17.30
N SER A 311 14.62 16.94 17.67
CA SER A 311 14.01 17.41 18.90
C SER A 311 13.42 16.26 19.70
N GLY A 312 14.09 15.80 20.72
CA GLY A 312 13.65 14.63 21.53
C GLY A 312 13.85 13.30 20.82
N GLY A 313 13.20 12.27 21.35
CA GLY A 313 13.23 10.93 20.79
C GLY A 313 14.48 10.10 21.15
N ASN A 314 14.71 9.02 20.39
CA ASN A 314 15.82 8.11 20.60
C ASN A 314 16.41 7.62 19.28
N ILE A 315 17.72 7.76 19.09
CA ILE A 315 18.43 7.29 17.91
C ILE A 315 19.45 6.24 18.35
N THR A 316 19.27 5.01 17.88
CA THR A 316 20.11 3.87 18.20
C THR A 316 20.69 3.26 16.94
N SER A 317 21.99 2.96 16.94
CA SER A 317 22.65 2.31 15.83
C SER A 317 23.63 1.24 16.33
N ALA A 318 23.64 0.08 15.68
CA ALA A 318 24.68 -0.93 15.86
C ALA A 318 26.00 -0.57 15.14
N GLY A 319 25.90 0.32 14.11
CA GLY A 319 27.04 0.90 13.41
C GLY A 319 27.31 2.32 13.89
N THR A 320 27.32 3.29 12.94
CA THR A 320 27.43 4.72 13.27
C THR A 320 26.04 5.31 13.61
N GLY A 321 25.95 6.18 14.61
CA GLY A 321 24.65 6.73 15.03
C GLY A 321 24.10 7.79 14.07
N VAL A 322 24.86 8.86 13.84
CA VAL A 322 24.51 10.02 12.99
C VAL A 322 25.73 10.40 12.19
#